data_9b48d24c7400cb78bf186861897a393a
#
_entry.id   9b48d24c7400cb78bf186861897a393a
#
_cell.length_a   1.000
_cell.length_b   1.000
_cell.length_c   1.000
_cell.angle_alpha   90.00
_cell.angle_beta   90.00
_cell.angle_gamma   90.00
#
_symmetry.space_group_name_H-M   'P 1'
#
loop_
_entity.id
_entity.type
_entity.pdbx_description
1 polymer ?
#
loop_
_entity_poly.entity_id
_entity_poly.type
_entity_poly.pdbx_seq_one_letter_code
_entity_poly.pdbx_strand_id
1 'polypeptide(L)'
;MKTQEILTQLSFARSLPEGLFAFLEITANLVEAKRPLEELDSASAIRSEVAQVLEGVGRALLGTPRQERYRTLSELMDAAVDHHGEGWVRPEASKKIIEMIGDAASVRFSYPWSMRPCLDYTMASYLSDRAPEINFVTPNADQARILGNILSILDLGGAVTIETGWGWDRREVSSAAVEVMFPPFGMTVKDDDNIPERTLTSLGLERGKIGRMLSETLAIADATAMTLGRVILSTTTGAMFRMVGSETVARDNLMRSDRLQAIMGVPSGMMFTATAIPTLLVTLSTTVAKRDTVRFVDLGHDLVSSKGRRGRFEVLPEASWLNLASTAKVEDRALARDVSFEEIRENNLVLTPNRYLSTGARERIDDLLAKHDVAPLEDLVGFIRPLSISADEDGKLTLLEAMPADIGPDGFIGEPKRAVRVSPAKYNKARNQRLVPGDVLIAVKGTVGSVALVPEGIPEENAETIWTAGQSMMILRAARRGGIAALALYEYLSDPTVQEHIQSLAGGAVIQSIGMKDLKALAIPLPDPGTLTELQRGFERRQDILTQIEDLQKQLEDDRAACWPHRELKPSE
;
A
#
# COMPACT_ATOMS: atom_id res chain seq x y z
N MET A 1 -27.21 -23.48 -14.08
CA MET A 1 -25.92 -23.86 -14.72
C MET A 1 -24.80 -23.51 -13.75
N LYS A 2 -23.79 -24.35 -13.60
CA LYS A 2 -22.71 -24.08 -12.64
C LYS A 2 -21.66 -23.20 -13.28
N THR A 3 -21.17 -22.19 -12.56
CA THR A 3 -20.09 -21.28 -13.00
C THR A 3 -18.88 -22.03 -13.56
N GLN A 4 -18.53 -23.19 -12.97
CA GLN A 4 -17.42 -24.03 -13.42
C GLN A 4 -17.62 -24.61 -14.83
N GLU A 5 -18.84 -24.87 -15.22
CA GLU A 5 -19.17 -25.37 -16.59
C GLU A 5 -18.93 -24.27 -17.62
N ILE A 6 -19.29 -23.03 -17.29
CA ILE A 6 -19.04 -21.86 -18.14
C ILE A 6 -17.54 -21.60 -18.25
N LEU A 7 -16.81 -21.57 -17.13
CA LEU A 7 -15.34 -21.37 -17.11
C LEU A 7 -14.62 -22.39 -18.00
N THR A 8 -15.09 -23.65 -18.00
CA THR A 8 -14.53 -24.69 -18.87
C THR A 8 -14.73 -24.35 -20.35
N GLN A 9 -15.90 -23.83 -20.73
CA GLN A 9 -16.13 -23.39 -22.11
C GLN A 9 -15.33 -22.15 -22.50
N LEU A 10 -15.20 -21.18 -21.59
CA LEU A 10 -14.40 -19.97 -21.82
C LEU A 10 -12.90 -20.29 -22.03
N SER A 11 -12.40 -21.37 -21.44
CA SER A 11 -11.00 -21.80 -21.61
C SER A 11 -10.64 -22.27 -23.04
N PHE A 12 -11.61 -22.49 -23.91
CA PHE A 12 -11.38 -22.79 -25.34
C PHE A 12 -11.06 -21.55 -26.19
N ALA A 13 -11.24 -20.33 -25.64
CA ALA A 13 -10.72 -19.11 -26.25
C ALA A 13 -9.19 -19.01 -26.06
N ARG A 14 -8.53 -18.02 -26.69
CA ARG A 14 -7.08 -17.81 -26.56
C ARG A 14 -6.68 -17.52 -25.11
N SER A 15 -7.53 -16.80 -24.41
CA SER A 15 -7.37 -16.51 -22.99
C SER A 15 -8.74 -16.46 -22.32
N LEU A 16 -8.77 -16.65 -20.99
CA LEU A 16 -10.02 -16.61 -20.24
C LEU A 16 -10.74 -15.24 -20.34
N PRO A 17 -10.05 -14.07 -20.32
CA PRO A 17 -10.71 -12.79 -20.54
C PRO A 17 -11.28 -12.61 -21.94
N GLU A 18 -10.56 -12.99 -23.00
CA GLU A 18 -11.12 -12.93 -24.37
C GLU A 18 -12.39 -13.77 -24.49
N GLY A 19 -12.37 -14.98 -23.90
CA GLY A 19 -13.54 -15.84 -23.83
C GLY A 19 -14.69 -15.20 -23.06
N LEU A 20 -14.40 -14.57 -21.92
CA LEU A 20 -15.42 -13.88 -21.11
C LEU A 20 -16.00 -12.67 -21.85
N PHE A 21 -15.17 -11.84 -22.49
CA PHE A 21 -15.65 -10.68 -23.25
C PHE A 21 -16.54 -11.08 -24.40
N ALA A 22 -16.16 -12.12 -25.17
CA ALA A 22 -16.99 -12.68 -26.21
C ALA A 22 -18.30 -13.25 -25.67
N PHE A 23 -18.26 -13.98 -24.56
CA PHE A 23 -19.45 -14.51 -23.89
C PHE A 23 -20.43 -13.40 -23.47
N LEU A 24 -19.92 -12.33 -22.86
CA LEU A 24 -20.74 -11.20 -22.43
C LEU A 24 -21.38 -10.49 -23.63
N GLU A 25 -20.61 -10.23 -24.69
CA GLU A 25 -21.12 -9.59 -25.90
C GLU A 25 -22.17 -10.45 -26.62
N ILE A 26 -21.89 -11.74 -26.80
CA ILE A 26 -22.84 -12.70 -27.42
C ILE A 26 -24.13 -12.78 -26.60
N THR A 27 -24.00 -12.90 -25.27
CA THR A 27 -25.17 -13.06 -24.38
C THR A 27 -26.01 -11.78 -24.32
N ALA A 28 -25.39 -10.59 -24.26
CA ALA A 28 -26.08 -9.31 -24.31
C ALA A 28 -26.79 -9.11 -25.66
N ASN A 29 -26.15 -9.51 -26.77
CA ASN A 29 -26.74 -9.44 -28.12
C ASN A 29 -28.02 -10.29 -28.22
N LEU A 30 -28.14 -11.40 -27.47
CA LEU A 30 -29.38 -12.19 -27.43
C LEU A 30 -30.55 -11.43 -26.78
N VAL A 31 -30.25 -10.47 -25.90
CA VAL A 31 -31.26 -9.63 -25.25
C VAL A 31 -31.68 -8.47 -26.15
N GLU A 32 -30.70 -7.74 -26.73
CA GLU A 32 -30.95 -6.42 -27.32
C GLU A 32 -31.05 -6.39 -28.83
N ALA A 33 -30.00 -6.84 -29.53
CA ALA A 33 -29.80 -6.47 -30.92
C ALA A 33 -30.01 -7.59 -31.93
N LYS A 34 -29.85 -8.84 -31.52
CA LYS A 34 -29.96 -10.06 -32.37
C LYS A 34 -29.13 -9.97 -33.67
N ARG A 35 -27.95 -9.29 -33.61
CA ARG A 35 -27.02 -9.21 -34.74
C ARG A 35 -26.38 -10.57 -35.01
N PRO A 36 -25.96 -10.86 -36.25
CA PRO A 36 -25.15 -12.04 -36.57
C PRO A 36 -23.88 -12.11 -35.70
N LEU A 37 -23.49 -13.32 -35.29
CA LEU A 37 -22.28 -13.49 -34.46
C LEU A 37 -21.01 -12.93 -35.12
N GLU A 38 -20.95 -12.95 -36.44
CA GLU A 38 -19.82 -12.47 -37.24
C GLU A 38 -19.65 -10.94 -37.19
N GLU A 39 -20.70 -10.22 -36.80
CA GLU A 39 -20.72 -8.76 -36.66
C GLU A 39 -20.36 -8.29 -35.24
N LEU A 40 -20.13 -9.22 -34.30
CA LEU A 40 -19.76 -8.88 -32.93
C LEU A 40 -18.24 -8.83 -32.79
N ASP A 41 -17.72 -7.72 -32.28
CA ASP A 41 -16.27 -7.44 -32.21
C ASP A 41 -15.49 -8.51 -31.45
N SER A 42 -15.94 -8.87 -30.25
CA SER A 42 -15.26 -9.88 -29.44
C SER A 42 -15.54 -11.31 -29.92
N ALA A 43 -16.72 -11.58 -30.50
CA ALA A 43 -17.06 -12.88 -31.03
C ALA A 43 -16.29 -13.20 -32.32
N SER A 44 -16.00 -12.20 -33.16
CA SER A 44 -15.20 -12.36 -34.37
C SER A 44 -13.73 -12.72 -34.09
N ALA A 45 -13.24 -12.45 -32.91
CA ALA A 45 -11.87 -12.78 -32.46
C ALA A 45 -11.69 -14.24 -32.03
N ILE A 46 -12.79 -14.99 -31.85
CA ILE A 46 -12.78 -16.39 -31.43
C ILE A 46 -13.24 -17.32 -32.56
N ARG A 47 -12.99 -18.64 -32.41
CA ARG A 47 -13.45 -19.61 -33.41
C ARG A 47 -14.97 -19.68 -33.46
N SER A 48 -15.53 -19.82 -34.66
CA SER A 48 -16.98 -19.89 -34.89
C SER A 48 -17.67 -20.97 -34.05
N GLU A 49 -17.04 -22.16 -33.90
CA GLU A 49 -17.57 -23.24 -33.09
C GLU A 49 -17.65 -22.87 -31.60
N VAL A 50 -16.61 -22.12 -31.11
CA VAL A 50 -16.61 -21.64 -29.73
C VAL A 50 -17.69 -20.58 -29.54
N ALA A 51 -17.85 -19.65 -30.49
CA ALA A 51 -18.90 -18.63 -30.42
C ALA A 51 -20.32 -19.26 -30.35
N GLN A 52 -20.60 -20.32 -31.13
CA GLN A 52 -21.87 -21.05 -31.10
C GLN A 52 -22.11 -21.74 -29.73
N VAL A 53 -21.06 -22.33 -29.15
CA VAL A 53 -21.15 -22.93 -27.80
C VAL A 53 -21.46 -21.85 -26.76
N LEU A 54 -20.75 -20.70 -26.81
CA LEU A 54 -21.00 -19.59 -25.89
C LEU A 54 -22.40 -18.99 -26.04
N GLU A 55 -22.95 -18.96 -27.26
CA GLU A 55 -24.33 -18.54 -27.49
C GLU A 55 -25.32 -19.48 -26.79
N GLY A 56 -25.11 -20.80 -26.90
CA GLY A 56 -25.93 -21.79 -26.19
C GLY A 56 -25.88 -21.63 -24.67
N VAL A 57 -24.68 -21.40 -24.14
CA VAL A 57 -24.46 -21.13 -22.73
C VAL A 57 -25.12 -19.82 -22.30
N GLY A 58 -25.05 -18.77 -23.12
CA GLY A 58 -25.73 -17.50 -22.88
C GLY A 58 -27.24 -17.62 -22.81
N ARG A 59 -27.85 -18.37 -23.76
CA ARG A 59 -29.31 -18.68 -23.73
C ARG A 59 -29.70 -19.40 -22.44
N ALA A 60 -28.91 -20.37 -22.00
CA ALA A 60 -29.16 -21.09 -20.74
C ALA A 60 -29.07 -20.17 -19.52
N LEU A 61 -28.07 -19.25 -19.49
CA LEU A 61 -27.93 -18.26 -18.42
C LEU A 61 -29.13 -17.30 -18.37
N LEU A 62 -29.61 -16.82 -19.52
CA LEU A 62 -30.77 -15.94 -19.62
C LEU A 62 -32.05 -16.60 -19.12
N GLY A 63 -32.15 -17.92 -19.16
CA GLY A 63 -33.25 -18.71 -18.59
C GLY A 63 -33.25 -18.79 -17.06
N THR A 64 -32.21 -18.30 -16.38
CA THR A 64 -32.14 -18.32 -14.91
C THR A 64 -32.66 -17.02 -14.29
N PRO A 65 -33.04 -17.02 -12.99
CA PRO A 65 -33.43 -15.81 -12.28
C PRO A 65 -32.29 -14.78 -12.28
N ARG A 66 -32.63 -13.47 -12.29
CA ARG A 66 -31.67 -12.35 -12.33
C ARG A 66 -30.60 -12.44 -11.23
N GLN A 67 -30.99 -12.82 -10.02
CA GLN A 67 -30.05 -12.96 -8.91
C GLN A 67 -29.03 -14.09 -9.14
N GLU A 68 -29.44 -15.17 -9.78
CA GLU A 68 -28.53 -16.25 -10.16
C GLU A 68 -27.62 -15.82 -11.30
N ARG A 69 -28.15 -15.10 -12.31
CA ARG A 69 -27.32 -14.48 -13.37
C ARG A 69 -26.25 -13.58 -12.79
N TYR A 70 -26.64 -12.68 -11.87
CA TYR A 70 -25.70 -11.78 -11.21
C TYR A 70 -24.58 -12.53 -10.46
N ARG A 71 -24.95 -13.56 -9.66
CA ARG A 71 -23.96 -14.38 -8.95
C ARG A 71 -22.99 -15.05 -9.92
N THR A 72 -23.50 -15.67 -10.96
CA THR A 72 -22.69 -16.34 -11.99
C THR A 72 -21.75 -15.36 -12.69
N LEU A 73 -22.24 -14.21 -13.11
CA LEU A 73 -21.43 -13.18 -13.76
C LEU A 73 -20.34 -12.64 -12.83
N SER A 74 -20.65 -12.41 -11.55
CA SER A 74 -19.67 -11.96 -10.55
C SER A 74 -18.55 -12.98 -10.35
N GLU A 75 -18.89 -14.28 -10.24
CA GLU A 75 -17.90 -15.35 -10.10
C GLU A 75 -17.03 -15.51 -11.36
N LEU A 76 -17.62 -15.34 -12.56
CA LEU A 76 -16.88 -15.36 -13.82
C LEU A 76 -15.90 -14.18 -13.92
N MET A 77 -16.34 -13.00 -13.55
CA MET A 77 -15.49 -11.80 -13.52
C MET A 77 -14.33 -11.96 -12.54
N ASP A 78 -14.59 -12.46 -11.32
CA ASP A 78 -13.55 -12.70 -10.32
C ASP A 78 -12.49 -13.70 -10.83
N ALA A 79 -12.94 -14.78 -11.50
CA ALA A 79 -12.04 -15.78 -12.07
C ALA A 79 -11.19 -15.23 -13.24
N ALA A 80 -11.76 -14.36 -14.07
CA ALA A 80 -11.06 -13.79 -15.21
C ALA A 80 -10.02 -12.74 -14.81
N VAL A 81 -10.31 -11.94 -13.78
CA VAL A 81 -9.43 -10.86 -13.32
C VAL A 81 -8.24 -11.38 -12.51
N ASP A 82 -8.37 -12.49 -11.80
CA ASP A 82 -7.23 -13.13 -11.10
C ASP A 82 -6.02 -13.40 -12.02
N HIS A 83 -6.24 -13.42 -13.35
CA HIS A 83 -5.19 -13.67 -14.35
C HIS A 83 -4.60 -12.43 -15.03
N HIS A 84 -5.16 -11.24 -14.87
CA HIS A 84 -4.81 -10.05 -15.67
C HIS A 84 -4.36 -8.80 -14.92
N GLY A 85 -4.23 -8.82 -13.60
CA GLY A 85 -3.55 -7.75 -12.87
C GLY A 85 -4.25 -6.37 -12.87
N GLU A 86 -5.48 -6.25 -13.35
CA GLU A 86 -6.24 -5.00 -13.24
C GLU A 86 -6.84 -4.84 -11.83
N GLY A 87 -6.94 -3.60 -11.36
CA GLY A 87 -7.38 -3.26 -10.01
C GLY A 87 -8.84 -3.56 -9.72
N TRP A 88 -9.23 -4.83 -9.78
CA TRP A 88 -10.58 -5.28 -9.47
C TRP A 88 -10.85 -5.26 -7.98
N VAL A 89 -11.85 -4.50 -7.54
CA VAL A 89 -12.24 -4.42 -6.13
C VAL A 89 -12.79 -5.77 -5.67
N ARG A 90 -12.29 -6.27 -4.54
CA ARG A 90 -12.75 -7.54 -3.97
C ARG A 90 -14.22 -7.48 -3.56
N PRO A 91 -14.96 -8.61 -3.61
CA PRO A 91 -16.37 -8.68 -3.21
C PRO A 91 -16.62 -8.13 -1.80
N GLU A 92 -15.76 -8.48 -0.86
CA GLU A 92 -15.89 -8.06 0.55
C GLU A 92 -15.70 -6.54 0.69
N ALA A 93 -14.71 -5.97 0.01
CA ALA A 93 -14.47 -4.52 0.00
C ALA A 93 -15.61 -3.78 -0.73
N SER A 94 -16.08 -4.30 -1.87
CA SER A 94 -17.23 -3.74 -2.59
C SER A 94 -18.48 -3.69 -1.72
N LYS A 95 -18.78 -4.76 -0.98
CA LYS A 95 -19.90 -4.79 -0.03
C LYS A 95 -19.80 -3.70 1.02
N LYS A 96 -18.61 -3.48 1.59
CA LYS A 96 -18.40 -2.42 2.58
C LYS A 96 -18.51 -1.01 1.99
N ILE A 97 -18.07 -0.81 0.75
CA ILE A 97 -18.25 0.44 0.02
C ILE A 97 -19.75 0.71 -0.21
N ILE A 98 -20.53 -0.31 -0.59
CA ILE A 98 -21.99 -0.19 -0.76
C ILE A 98 -22.66 0.20 0.56
N GLU A 99 -22.27 -0.41 1.68
CA GLU A 99 -22.75 -0.02 3.01
C GLU A 99 -22.45 1.47 3.31
N MET A 100 -21.26 1.96 2.90
CA MET A 100 -20.89 3.38 3.05
C MET A 100 -21.68 4.31 2.13
N ILE A 101 -22.05 3.88 0.93
CA ILE A 101 -22.93 4.65 0.03
C ILE A 101 -24.33 4.77 0.65
N GLY A 102 -24.85 3.68 1.21
CA GLY A 102 -26.17 3.63 1.83
C GLY A 102 -27.30 3.89 0.82
N ASP A 103 -28.36 4.55 1.29
CA ASP A 103 -29.58 4.84 0.51
C ASP A 103 -29.50 6.18 -0.25
N ALA A 104 -28.36 6.47 -0.88
CA ALA A 104 -28.17 7.70 -1.62
C ALA A 104 -29.12 7.77 -2.84
N ALA A 105 -29.74 8.95 -3.05
CA ALA A 105 -30.64 9.20 -4.18
C ALA A 105 -29.89 9.29 -5.52
N SER A 106 -28.62 9.69 -5.50
CA SER A 106 -27.76 9.75 -6.68
C SER A 106 -26.34 9.37 -6.32
N VAL A 107 -25.69 8.55 -7.17
CA VAL A 107 -24.33 8.08 -6.98
C VAL A 107 -23.53 8.23 -8.27
N ARG A 108 -22.37 8.87 -8.18
CA ARG A 108 -21.42 8.95 -9.28
C ARG A 108 -20.19 8.07 -8.95
N PHE A 109 -19.87 7.15 -9.83
CA PHE A 109 -18.63 6.41 -9.81
C PHE A 109 -17.68 7.04 -10.83
N SER A 110 -16.62 7.66 -10.34
CA SER A 110 -15.62 8.34 -11.17
C SER A 110 -14.23 7.82 -10.89
N TYR A 111 -13.31 7.99 -11.84
CA TYR A 111 -11.98 7.39 -11.80
C TYR A 111 -12.05 5.86 -11.67
N PRO A 112 -12.64 5.18 -12.61
CA PRO A 112 -12.99 3.78 -12.42
C PRO A 112 -11.81 2.85 -12.67
N TRP A 113 -11.07 2.55 -11.63
CA TRP A 113 -10.18 1.39 -11.69
C TRP A 113 -10.98 0.08 -11.64
N SER A 114 -12.19 0.11 -11.08
CA SER A 114 -13.05 -1.06 -11.01
C SER A 114 -14.53 -0.67 -11.15
N MET A 115 -15.23 -1.34 -12.06
CA MET A 115 -16.69 -1.20 -12.22
C MET A 115 -17.48 -2.02 -11.17
N ARG A 116 -16.83 -2.89 -10.41
CA ARG A 116 -17.51 -3.80 -9.47
C ARG A 116 -18.40 -3.07 -8.47
N PRO A 117 -17.96 -2.04 -7.73
CA PRO A 117 -18.84 -1.35 -6.78
C PRO A 117 -20.08 -0.73 -7.44
N CYS A 118 -19.98 -0.27 -8.68
CA CYS A 118 -21.12 0.24 -9.45
C CYS A 118 -22.13 -0.89 -9.75
N LEU A 119 -21.64 -2.00 -10.26
CA LEU A 119 -22.49 -3.18 -10.57
C LEU A 119 -23.17 -3.72 -9.31
N ASP A 120 -22.42 -3.91 -8.24
CA ASP A 120 -22.92 -4.44 -6.98
C ASP A 120 -23.94 -3.48 -6.32
N TYR A 121 -23.70 -2.17 -6.38
CA TYR A 121 -24.65 -1.15 -5.90
C TYR A 121 -25.92 -1.13 -6.71
N THR A 122 -25.83 -1.21 -8.04
CA THR A 122 -26.99 -1.26 -8.94
C THR A 122 -27.86 -2.48 -8.62
N MET A 123 -27.24 -3.63 -8.44
CA MET A 123 -27.97 -4.87 -8.10
C MET A 123 -28.59 -4.80 -6.69
N ALA A 124 -27.86 -4.27 -5.70
CA ALA A 124 -28.37 -4.09 -4.35
C ALA A 124 -29.57 -3.11 -4.30
N SER A 125 -29.51 -2.03 -5.08
CA SER A 125 -30.59 -1.06 -5.19
C SER A 125 -31.84 -1.69 -5.81
N TYR A 126 -31.65 -2.45 -6.89
CA TYR A 126 -32.75 -3.20 -7.51
C TYR A 126 -33.41 -4.20 -6.54
N LEU A 127 -32.60 -4.98 -5.80
CA LEU A 127 -33.11 -5.95 -4.82
C LEU A 127 -33.86 -5.30 -3.65
N SER A 128 -33.57 -4.03 -3.38
CA SER A 128 -34.23 -3.22 -2.35
C SER A 128 -35.37 -2.36 -2.90
N ASP A 129 -35.79 -2.58 -4.15
CA ASP A 129 -36.83 -1.83 -4.86
C ASP A 129 -36.56 -0.33 -4.88
N ARG A 130 -35.28 0.07 -5.08
CA ARG A 130 -34.83 1.46 -5.18
C ARG A 130 -34.38 1.76 -6.60
N ALA A 131 -34.56 3.00 -7.01
CA ALA A 131 -34.15 3.50 -8.32
C ALA A 131 -33.32 4.79 -8.16
N PRO A 132 -32.09 4.70 -7.57
CA PRO A 132 -31.21 5.87 -7.50
C PRO A 132 -30.72 6.25 -8.91
N GLU A 133 -30.37 7.52 -9.09
CA GLU A 133 -29.63 7.95 -10.26
C GLU A 133 -28.18 7.46 -10.14
N ILE A 134 -27.72 6.62 -11.08
CA ILE A 134 -26.38 6.05 -11.06
C ILE A 134 -25.63 6.50 -12.32
N ASN A 135 -24.47 7.11 -12.11
CA ASN A 135 -23.59 7.53 -13.19
C ASN A 135 -22.22 6.84 -13.04
N PHE A 136 -21.72 6.26 -14.13
CA PHE A 136 -20.42 5.60 -14.20
C PHE A 136 -19.58 6.25 -15.29
N VAL A 137 -18.45 6.84 -14.89
CA VAL A 137 -17.55 7.56 -15.78
C VAL A 137 -16.24 6.82 -15.94
N THR A 138 -15.90 6.43 -17.16
CA THR A 138 -14.66 5.70 -17.46
C THR A 138 -14.02 6.17 -18.77
N PRO A 139 -12.67 6.34 -18.81
CA PRO A 139 -11.94 6.58 -20.05
C PRO A 139 -11.76 5.28 -20.86
N ASN A 140 -12.07 4.13 -20.28
CA ASN A 140 -11.88 2.82 -20.90
C ASN A 140 -13.17 2.36 -21.60
N ALA A 141 -13.19 2.42 -22.95
CA ALA A 141 -14.33 2.01 -23.75
C ALA A 141 -14.70 0.52 -23.58
N ASP A 142 -13.72 -0.36 -23.33
CA ASP A 142 -13.98 -1.77 -23.09
C ASP A 142 -14.69 -1.97 -21.74
N GLN A 143 -14.27 -1.26 -20.72
CA GLN A 143 -14.93 -1.29 -19.41
C GLN A 143 -16.38 -0.77 -19.50
N ALA A 144 -16.62 0.30 -20.26
CA ALA A 144 -17.96 0.81 -20.52
C ALA A 144 -18.83 -0.24 -21.23
N ARG A 145 -18.29 -0.90 -22.25
CA ARG A 145 -18.97 -1.96 -23.00
C ARG A 145 -19.25 -3.18 -22.14
N ILE A 146 -18.29 -3.64 -21.34
CA ILE A 146 -18.46 -4.78 -20.44
C ILE A 146 -19.57 -4.51 -19.42
N LEU A 147 -19.55 -3.34 -18.78
CA LEU A 147 -20.60 -2.96 -17.82
C LEU A 147 -21.97 -2.91 -18.50
N GLY A 148 -22.08 -2.29 -19.68
CA GLY A 148 -23.33 -2.26 -20.46
C GLY A 148 -23.85 -3.65 -20.78
N ASN A 149 -22.99 -4.54 -21.26
CA ASN A 149 -23.36 -5.93 -21.57
C ASN A 149 -23.86 -6.68 -20.31
N ILE A 150 -23.17 -6.53 -19.17
CA ILE A 150 -23.61 -7.16 -17.91
C ILE A 150 -24.98 -6.63 -17.48
N LEU A 151 -25.18 -5.30 -17.53
CA LEU A 151 -26.47 -4.70 -17.18
C LEU A 151 -27.60 -5.18 -18.08
N SER A 152 -27.35 -5.34 -19.40
CA SER A 152 -28.32 -5.88 -20.34
C SER A 152 -28.66 -7.35 -20.01
N ILE A 153 -27.67 -8.20 -19.72
CA ILE A 153 -27.88 -9.60 -19.32
C ILE A 153 -28.70 -9.68 -18.02
N LEU A 154 -28.57 -8.68 -17.15
CA LEU A 154 -29.32 -8.59 -15.90
C LEU A 154 -30.71 -7.92 -16.04
N ASP A 155 -31.17 -7.56 -17.24
CA ASP A 155 -32.35 -6.74 -17.49
C ASP A 155 -32.36 -5.43 -16.67
N LEU A 156 -31.19 -4.82 -16.54
CA LEU A 156 -30.92 -3.53 -15.87
C LEU A 156 -30.34 -2.52 -16.85
N GLY A 157 -30.50 -2.72 -18.15
CA GLY A 157 -30.16 -1.76 -19.19
C GLY A 157 -30.83 -0.42 -18.91
N GLY A 158 -30.07 0.67 -18.90
CA GLY A 158 -30.58 2.01 -18.55
C GLY A 158 -30.65 2.34 -17.05
N ALA A 159 -30.38 1.40 -16.14
CA ALA A 159 -30.27 1.68 -14.71
C ALA A 159 -29.01 2.49 -14.34
N VAL A 160 -28.00 2.49 -15.23
CA VAL A 160 -26.75 3.24 -15.07
C VAL A 160 -26.51 4.07 -16.32
N THR A 161 -26.26 5.35 -16.15
CA THR A 161 -25.74 6.21 -17.21
C THR A 161 -24.23 6.01 -17.30
N ILE A 162 -23.72 5.54 -18.46
CA ILE A 162 -22.31 5.28 -18.69
C ILE A 162 -21.75 6.41 -19.55
N GLU A 163 -20.79 7.16 -19.01
CA GLU A 163 -20.09 8.25 -19.69
C GLU A 163 -18.66 7.85 -20.00
N THR A 164 -18.17 8.20 -21.21
CA THR A 164 -16.78 8.00 -21.58
C THR A 164 -15.96 9.25 -21.27
N GLY A 165 -14.90 9.11 -20.48
CA GLY A 165 -14.03 10.21 -20.06
C GLY A 165 -13.33 9.90 -18.73
N TRP A 166 -12.36 10.74 -18.36
CA TRP A 166 -11.76 10.70 -17.04
C TRP A 166 -12.68 11.34 -16.00
N GLY A 167 -12.59 10.95 -14.74
CA GLY A 167 -13.36 11.56 -13.66
C GLY A 167 -13.17 13.07 -13.56
N TRP A 168 -12.01 13.58 -13.94
CA TRP A 168 -11.70 15.02 -14.00
C TRP A 168 -12.15 15.72 -15.30
N ASP A 169 -12.61 15.01 -16.34
CA ASP A 169 -13.12 15.59 -17.60
C ASP A 169 -14.51 16.19 -17.42
N ARG A 170 -14.70 17.04 -16.41
CA ARG A 170 -15.98 17.66 -16.11
C ARG A 170 -15.85 19.18 -16.02
N ARG A 171 -16.83 19.88 -16.55
CA ARG A 171 -16.88 21.35 -16.50
C ARG A 171 -17.61 21.88 -15.27
N GLU A 172 -18.54 21.10 -14.73
CA GLU A 172 -19.43 21.49 -13.64
C GLU A 172 -19.12 20.71 -12.37
N VAL A 173 -19.44 21.33 -11.24
CA VAL A 173 -19.34 20.69 -9.93
C VAL A 173 -20.37 19.57 -9.83
N SER A 174 -19.96 18.39 -9.36
CA SER A 174 -20.85 17.26 -9.16
C SER A 174 -21.84 17.53 -8.03
N SER A 175 -23.13 17.35 -8.33
CA SER A 175 -24.23 17.42 -7.37
C SER A 175 -24.68 16.03 -6.87
N ALA A 176 -24.02 14.96 -7.28
CA ALA A 176 -24.34 13.61 -6.81
C ALA A 176 -24.30 13.55 -5.28
N ALA A 177 -25.26 12.87 -4.68
CA ALA A 177 -25.34 12.72 -3.22
C ALA A 177 -24.11 11.99 -2.66
N VAL A 178 -23.57 11.02 -3.41
CA VAL A 178 -22.33 10.34 -3.11
C VAL A 178 -21.48 10.23 -4.37
N GLU A 179 -20.18 10.53 -4.26
CA GLU A 179 -19.21 10.25 -5.31
C GLU A 179 -18.19 9.23 -4.82
N VAL A 180 -18.02 8.14 -5.58
CA VAL A 180 -17.06 7.07 -5.31
C VAL A 180 -15.94 7.18 -6.33
N MET A 181 -14.70 7.34 -5.84
CA MET A 181 -13.52 7.61 -6.66
C MET A 181 -12.45 6.56 -6.46
N PHE A 182 -12.03 5.91 -7.55
CA PHE A 182 -10.94 4.93 -7.58
C PHE A 182 -9.89 5.31 -8.63
N PRO A 183 -9.06 6.35 -8.38
CA PRO A 183 -8.04 6.75 -9.34
C PRO A 183 -7.02 5.63 -9.57
N PRO A 184 -6.50 5.47 -10.82
CA PRO A 184 -5.42 4.55 -11.11
C PRO A 184 -4.17 4.91 -10.28
N PHE A 185 -3.60 3.94 -9.56
CA PHE A 185 -2.47 4.20 -8.68
C PHE A 185 -1.17 4.43 -9.47
N GLY A 186 -0.45 5.50 -9.12
CA GLY A 186 0.85 5.83 -9.69
C GLY A 186 0.82 6.35 -11.14
N MET A 187 -0.35 6.52 -11.75
CA MET A 187 -0.47 7.06 -13.09
C MET A 187 -0.07 8.55 -13.12
N THR A 188 0.78 8.92 -14.05
CA THR A 188 1.15 10.33 -14.27
C THR A 188 0.12 11.01 -15.15
N VAL A 189 -0.42 12.10 -14.66
CA VAL A 189 -1.34 12.99 -15.39
C VAL A 189 -0.51 13.92 -16.29
N LYS A 190 -1.01 14.18 -17.51
CA LYS A 190 -0.35 15.00 -18.51
C LYS A 190 -0.97 16.40 -18.61
N ASP A 191 -0.19 17.36 -19.10
CA ASP A 191 -0.65 18.74 -19.30
C ASP A 191 -1.75 18.89 -20.36
N ASP A 192 -1.88 17.91 -21.28
CA ASP A 192 -2.92 17.87 -22.30
C ASP A 192 -4.24 17.25 -21.82
N ASP A 193 -4.27 16.72 -20.60
CA ASP A 193 -5.51 16.22 -19.99
C ASP A 193 -6.49 17.38 -19.68
N ASN A 194 -7.78 17.15 -19.86
CA ASN A 194 -8.84 18.15 -19.68
C ASN A 194 -9.16 18.41 -18.18
N ILE A 195 -8.16 18.79 -17.42
CA ILE A 195 -8.34 19.06 -15.98
C ILE A 195 -9.10 20.38 -15.79
N PRO A 196 -10.14 20.44 -14.94
CA PRO A 196 -10.84 21.67 -14.65
C PRO A 196 -9.91 22.75 -14.09
N GLU A 197 -10.09 23.99 -14.58
CA GLU A 197 -9.30 25.15 -14.10
C GLU A 197 -9.43 25.34 -12.58
N ARG A 198 -10.62 25.09 -12.04
CA ARG A 198 -10.88 25.15 -10.60
C ARG A 198 -10.02 24.17 -9.80
N THR A 199 -9.82 22.94 -10.33
CA THR A 199 -8.95 21.92 -9.71
C THR A 199 -7.48 22.33 -9.78
N LEU A 200 -7.01 22.84 -10.92
CA LEU A 200 -5.64 23.35 -11.08
C LEU A 200 -5.36 24.53 -10.14
N THR A 201 -6.26 25.51 -10.12
CA THR A 201 -6.16 26.69 -9.24
C THR A 201 -6.11 26.27 -7.77
N SER A 202 -6.89 25.26 -7.37
CA SER A 202 -6.84 24.74 -6.00
C SER A 202 -5.48 24.17 -5.62
N LEU A 203 -4.72 23.68 -6.58
CA LEU A 203 -3.35 23.16 -6.40
C LEU A 203 -2.28 24.24 -6.56
N GLY A 204 -2.65 25.48 -6.87
CA GLY A 204 -1.71 26.54 -7.23
C GLY A 204 -0.98 26.28 -8.56
N LEU A 205 -1.60 25.54 -9.46
CA LEU A 205 -1.05 25.17 -10.76
C LEU A 205 -1.75 25.94 -11.89
N GLU A 206 -1.02 26.14 -12.98
CA GLU A 206 -1.50 26.69 -14.23
C GLU A 206 -1.45 25.63 -15.32
N ARG A 207 -2.40 25.67 -16.25
CA ARG A 207 -2.38 24.80 -17.44
C ARG A 207 -1.08 25.01 -18.23
N GLY A 208 -0.48 23.91 -18.70
CA GLY A 208 0.83 23.95 -19.36
C GLY A 208 2.03 23.96 -18.39
N LYS A 209 1.80 23.95 -17.07
CA LYS A 209 2.83 23.95 -16.03
C LYS A 209 2.57 22.93 -14.93
N ILE A 210 1.81 21.88 -15.22
CA ILE A 210 1.40 20.86 -14.24
C ILE A 210 2.61 20.06 -13.71
N GLY A 211 3.63 19.88 -14.56
CA GLY A 211 4.79 19.07 -14.20
C GLY A 211 4.42 17.59 -14.03
N ARG A 212 5.04 16.92 -13.06
CA ARG A 212 4.73 15.52 -12.75
C ARG A 212 3.70 15.46 -11.62
N MET A 213 2.44 15.24 -11.96
CA MET A 213 1.36 15.02 -11.01
C MET A 213 0.83 13.59 -11.12
N LEU A 214 0.46 12.98 -10.00
CA LEU A 214 -0.15 11.67 -9.96
C LEU A 214 -1.68 11.78 -9.92
N SER A 215 -2.36 10.81 -10.52
CA SER A 215 -3.83 10.73 -10.57
C SER A 215 -4.47 10.76 -9.19
N GLU A 216 -3.82 10.16 -8.17
CA GLU A 216 -4.33 10.20 -6.79
C GLU A 216 -4.33 11.62 -6.23
N THR A 217 -3.29 12.41 -6.50
CA THR A 217 -3.21 13.82 -6.08
C THR A 217 -4.28 14.65 -6.76
N LEU A 218 -4.47 14.42 -8.06
CA LEU A 218 -5.53 15.07 -8.83
C LEU A 218 -6.92 14.69 -8.29
N ALA A 219 -7.17 13.41 -8.00
CA ALA A 219 -8.44 12.96 -7.46
C ALA A 219 -8.76 13.58 -6.08
N ILE A 220 -7.74 13.74 -5.21
CA ILE A 220 -7.90 14.43 -3.93
C ILE A 220 -8.30 15.90 -4.14
N ALA A 221 -7.63 16.60 -5.06
CA ALA A 221 -7.94 17.99 -5.37
C ALA A 221 -9.34 18.13 -6.00
N ASP A 222 -9.69 17.24 -6.91
CA ASP A 222 -10.98 17.19 -7.59
C ASP A 222 -12.12 16.88 -6.60
N ALA A 223 -11.94 15.92 -5.71
CA ALA A 223 -12.87 15.61 -4.63
C ALA A 223 -13.19 16.83 -3.75
N THR A 224 -12.18 17.67 -3.52
CA THR A 224 -12.32 18.87 -2.70
C THR A 224 -12.96 20.03 -3.47
N ALA A 225 -12.54 20.25 -4.73
CA ALA A 225 -12.93 21.42 -5.52
C ALA A 225 -14.19 21.22 -6.35
N MET A 226 -14.47 19.98 -6.79
CA MET A 226 -15.47 19.68 -7.81
C MET A 226 -16.61 18.75 -7.35
N THR A 227 -16.75 18.48 -6.05
CA THR A 227 -17.86 17.69 -5.51
C THR A 227 -18.60 18.44 -4.39
N LEU A 228 -19.91 18.29 -4.32
CA LEU A 228 -20.74 18.80 -3.21
C LEU A 228 -21.22 17.69 -2.29
N GLY A 229 -21.42 16.50 -2.82
CA GLY A 229 -21.88 15.33 -2.08
C GLY A 229 -20.81 14.71 -1.17
N ARG A 230 -21.19 13.65 -0.48
CA ARG A 230 -20.23 12.82 0.23
C ARG A 230 -19.24 12.20 -0.76
N VAL A 231 -18.01 11.97 -0.33
CA VAL A 231 -16.99 11.33 -1.16
C VAL A 231 -16.45 10.09 -0.44
N ILE A 232 -16.25 9.03 -1.21
CA ILE A 232 -15.49 7.83 -0.82
C ILE A 232 -14.36 7.71 -1.85
N LEU A 233 -13.14 8.09 -1.46
CA LEU A 233 -11.98 8.12 -2.35
C LEU A 233 -10.96 7.07 -1.92
N SER A 234 -10.55 6.18 -2.82
CA SER A 234 -9.39 5.34 -2.58
C SER A 234 -8.10 6.02 -3.02
N THR A 235 -7.03 5.86 -2.25
CA THR A 235 -5.71 6.39 -2.58
C THR A 235 -4.61 5.52 -2.02
N THR A 236 -3.37 5.72 -2.47
CA THR A 236 -2.20 5.08 -1.86
C THR A 236 -1.75 5.86 -0.63
N THR A 237 -1.08 5.16 0.29
CA THR A 237 -0.42 5.82 1.43
C THR A 237 0.55 6.90 0.96
N GLY A 238 1.21 6.70 -0.20
CA GLY A 238 2.17 7.63 -0.77
C GLY A 238 1.63 9.04 -0.98
N ALA A 239 0.42 9.20 -1.52
CA ALA A 239 -0.23 10.50 -1.74
C ALA A 239 -0.49 11.24 -0.41
N MET A 240 -0.60 10.51 0.70
CA MET A 240 -0.95 11.03 2.01
C MET A 240 0.25 11.39 2.91
N PHE A 241 1.49 11.08 2.50
CA PHE A 241 2.66 11.44 3.31
C PHE A 241 3.80 12.09 2.54
N ARG A 242 3.92 11.89 1.21
CA ARG A 242 5.05 12.46 0.44
C ARG A 242 5.05 13.99 0.49
N MET A 243 6.24 14.56 0.65
CA MET A 243 6.45 16.02 0.76
C MET A 243 6.76 16.64 -0.61
N VAL A 244 5.96 16.30 -1.61
CA VAL A 244 6.01 16.90 -2.96
C VAL A 244 5.03 18.06 -3.02
N GLY A 245 5.38 19.18 -3.66
CA GLY A 245 4.63 20.44 -3.61
C GLY A 245 3.13 20.31 -3.83
N SER A 246 2.70 19.74 -4.97
CA SER A 246 1.28 19.56 -5.28
C SER A 246 0.54 18.62 -4.32
N GLU A 247 1.21 17.56 -3.84
CA GLU A 247 0.64 16.62 -2.88
C GLU A 247 0.41 17.30 -1.52
N THR A 248 1.35 18.12 -1.06
CA THR A 248 1.21 18.87 0.19
C THR A 248 0.09 19.89 0.10
N VAL A 249 -0.01 20.62 -1.03
CA VAL A 249 -1.10 21.57 -1.27
C VAL A 249 -2.45 20.88 -1.32
N ALA A 250 -2.56 19.73 -1.99
CA ALA A 250 -3.80 18.96 -2.04
C ALA A 250 -4.27 18.53 -0.64
N ARG A 251 -3.36 18.06 0.23
CA ARG A 251 -3.68 17.69 1.62
C ARG A 251 -4.07 18.89 2.48
N ASP A 252 -3.38 20.03 2.35
CA ASP A 252 -3.74 21.26 3.09
C ASP A 252 -5.14 21.73 2.67
N ASN A 253 -5.46 21.72 1.38
CA ASN A 253 -6.80 22.06 0.89
C ASN A 253 -7.87 21.07 1.37
N LEU A 254 -7.55 19.79 1.38
CA LEU A 254 -8.43 18.74 1.90
C LEU A 254 -8.80 19.03 3.37
N MET A 255 -7.80 19.37 4.20
CA MET A 255 -8.03 19.75 5.61
C MET A 255 -8.82 21.06 5.75
N ARG A 256 -8.51 22.08 4.94
CA ARG A 256 -9.23 23.38 4.97
C ARG A 256 -10.64 23.32 4.43
N SER A 257 -11.01 22.25 3.76
CA SER A 257 -12.36 22.09 3.19
C SER A 257 -13.45 21.96 4.25
N ASP A 258 -13.11 21.73 5.52
CA ASP A 258 -14.03 21.40 6.62
C ASP A 258 -14.91 20.16 6.34
N ARG A 259 -14.57 19.39 5.31
CA ARG A 259 -15.33 18.21 4.86
C ARG A 259 -14.63 16.89 5.15
N LEU A 260 -13.30 16.91 5.38
CA LEU A 260 -12.54 15.70 5.67
C LEU A 260 -13.05 15.05 6.95
N GLN A 261 -13.61 13.85 6.82
CA GLN A 261 -14.25 13.13 7.90
C GLN A 261 -13.34 12.06 8.48
N ALA A 262 -12.90 11.12 7.64
CA ALA A 262 -12.05 10.03 8.07
C ALA A 262 -11.04 9.61 7.02
N ILE A 263 -9.95 9.01 7.50
CA ILE A 263 -8.93 8.32 6.71
C ILE A 263 -8.76 6.93 7.28
N MET A 264 -9.09 5.92 6.49
CA MET A 264 -9.18 4.54 6.93
C MET A 264 -8.11 3.71 6.20
N GLY A 265 -7.23 3.08 6.95
CA GLY A 265 -6.21 2.18 6.42
C GLY A 265 -6.81 0.82 6.07
N VAL A 266 -6.72 0.44 4.80
CA VAL A 266 -7.14 -0.87 4.32
C VAL A 266 -5.91 -1.77 4.19
N PRO A 267 -5.88 -2.95 4.83
CA PRO A 267 -4.76 -3.87 4.75
C PRO A 267 -4.37 -4.22 3.32
N SER A 268 -3.09 -4.47 3.14
CA SER A 268 -2.53 -4.94 1.85
C SER A 268 -3.31 -6.13 1.30
N GLY A 269 -3.70 -6.05 0.02
CA GLY A 269 -4.43 -7.12 -0.67
C GLY A 269 -5.91 -7.30 -0.26
N MET A 270 -6.48 -6.41 0.58
CA MET A 270 -7.89 -6.48 0.97
C MET A 270 -8.80 -5.69 0.00
N MET A 271 -8.35 -4.57 -0.53
CA MET A 271 -9.15 -3.74 -1.43
C MET A 271 -9.23 -4.34 -2.84
N PHE A 272 -8.10 -4.72 -3.41
CA PHE A 272 -7.98 -5.16 -4.81
C PHE A 272 -7.42 -6.58 -4.92
N THR A 273 -7.84 -7.31 -5.97
CA THR A 273 -7.42 -8.71 -6.20
C THR A 273 -5.99 -8.82 -6.69
N ALA A 274 -5.54 -7.91 -7.54
CA ALA A 274 -4.30 -8.02 -8.29
C ALA A 274 -3.12 -7.24 -7.70
N THR A 275 -3.33 -6.49 -6.63
CA THR A 275 -2.27 -5.71 -6.00
C THR A 275 -2.25 -5.86 -4.48
N ALA A 276 -1.05 -5.95 -3.95
CA ALA A 276 -0.79 -5.91 -2.51
C ALA A 276 -0.49 -4.49 -1.99
N ILE A 277 -0.77 -3.45 -2.78
CA ILE A 277 -0.53 -2.05 -2.36
C ILE A 277 -1.47 -1.70 -1.21
N PRO A 278 -0.95 -1.26 -0.05
CA PRO A 278 -1.77 -0.72 1.03
C PRO A 278 -2.59 0.48 0.55
N THR A 279 -3.88 0.44 0.81
CA THR A 279 -4.82 1.45 0.32
C THR A 279 -5.39 2.25 1.48
N LEU A 280 -5.66 3.52 1.25
CA LEU A 280 -6.43 4.36 2.16
C LEU A 280 -7.79 4.66 1.55
N LEU A 281 -8.84 4.64 2.36
CA LEU A 281 -10.13 5.22 2.04
C LEU A 281 -10.27 6.57 2.74
N VAL A 282 -10.49 7.61 1.95
CA VAL A 282 -10.71 8.98 2.42
C VAL A 282 -12.20 9.29 2.28
N THR A 283 -12.83 9.75 3.35
CA THR A 283 -14.24 10.14 3.33
C THR A 283 -14.40 11.62 3.54
N LEU A 284 -15.25 12.24 2.70
CA LEU A 284 -15.67 13.62 2.83
C LEU A 284 -17.17 13.68 3.10
N SER A 285 -17.58 14.51 4.07
CA SER A 285 -18.99 14.75 4.35
C SER A 285 -19.55 15.86 3.45
N THR A 286 -20.88 15.90 3.29
CA THR A 286 -21.59 17.03 2.65
C THR A 286 -21.64 18.26 3.56
N THR A 287 -21.58 18.06 4.87
CA THR A 287 -21.78 19.11 5.86
C THR A 287 -20.50 19.92 6.01
N VAL A 288 -20.56 21.19 5.65
CA VAL A 288 -19.52 22.17 5.96
C VAL A 288 -19.77 22.66 7.40
N ALA A 289 -19.55 21.77 8.37
CA ALA A 289 -19.46 22.18 9.76
C ALA A 289 -17.98 22.28 10.12
N LYS A 290 -17.59 23.36 10.78
CA LYS A 290 -16.19 23.53 11.20
C LYS A 290 -15.77 22.28 11.99
N ARG A 291 -14.80 21.57 11.45
CA ARG A 291 -14.22 20.37 12.07
C ARG A 291 -12.87 20.73 12.63
N ASP A 292 -12.63 20.27 13.84
CA ASP A 292 -11.34 20.45 14.52
C ASP A 292 -10.51 19.16 14.52
N THR A 293 -11.12 18.05 14.07
CA THR A 293 -10.51 16.71 14.08
C THR A 293 -10.78 15.93 12.80
N VAL A 294 -9.88 15.01 12.50
CA VAL A 294 -10.02 13.96 11.47
C VAL A 294 -9.97 12.60 12.17
N ARG A 295 -10.86 11.70 11.80
CA ARG A 295 -10.83 10.33 12.30
C ARG A 295 -9.87 9.48 11.49
N PHE A 296 -8.91 8.86 12.17
CA PHE A 296 -8.05 7.84 11.61
C PHE A 296 -8.52 6.47 12.07
N VAL A 297 -8.55 5.48 11.15
CA VAL A 297 -9.02 4.11 11.41
C VAL A 297 -8.04 3.12 10.81
N ASP A 298 -7.71 2.04 11.51
CA ASP A 298 -7.03 0.87 10.95
C ASP A 298 -8.04 -0.27 10.75
N LEU A 299 -8.43 -0.51 9.51
CA LEU A 299 -9.36 -1.58 9.15
C LEU A 299 -8.72 -2.99 9.21
N GLY A 300 -7.42 -3.08 9.49
CA GLY A 300 -6.72 -4.34 9.72
C GLY A 300 -6.73 -4.78 11.19
N HIS A 301 -6.94 -3.85 12.11
CA HIS A 301 -6.89 -4.14 13.54
C HIS A 301 -8.15 -4.88 14.00
N ASP A 302 -8.01 -6.15 14.33
CA ASP A 302 -9.06 -7.06 14.82
C ASP A 302 -10.36 -7.13 13.99
N LEU A 303 -10.40 -6.46 12.83
CA LEU A 303 -11.56 -6.43 11.94
C LEU A 303 -11.47 -7.42 10.76
N VAL A 304 -10.32 -8.08 10.62
CA VAL A 304 -10.08 -9.05 9.55
C VAL A 304 -9.39 -10.29 10.10
N SER A 305 -9.82 -11.45 9.63
CA SER A 305 -9.11 -12.71 9.83
C SER A 305 -8.37 -13.11 8.57
N SER A 306 -7.10 -13.51 8.68
CA SER A 306 -6.37 -14.06 7.53
C SER A 306 -6.67 -15.55 7.41
N LYS A 307 -7.23 -16.00 6.28
CA LYS A 307 -7.36 -17.42 5.96
C LYS A 307 -6.35 -17.83 4.89
N GLY A 308 -5.32 -18.57 5.30
CA GLY A 308 -4.41 -19.31 4.42
C GLY A 308 -3.23 -18.53 3.86
N ARG A 309 -2.33 -19.25 3.14
CA ARG A 309 -1.03 -18.77 2.61
C ARG A 309 -1.10 -17.64 1.56
N ARG A 310 -2.26 -17.26 1.06
CA ARG A 310 -2.45 -16.24 0.01
C ARG A 310 -3.25 -15.02 0.47
N GLY A 311 -3.26 -14.71 1.77
CA GLY A 311 -3.80 -13.44 2.27
C GLY A 311 -5.27 -13.20 1.88
N ARG A 312 -6.12 -14.22 1.91
CA ARG A 312 -7.57 -14.00 1.86
C ARG A 312 -7.98 -13.46 3.22
N PHE A 313 -8.39 -12.21 3.23
CA PHE A 313 -8.96 -11.59 4.42
C PHE A 313 -10.47 -11.83 4.44
N GLU A 314 -11.00 -12.28 5.55
CA GLU A 314 -12.43 -12.19 5.84
C GLU A 314 -12.65 -10.95 6.71
N VAL A 315 -13.47 -10.02 6.23
CA VAL A 315 -13.93 -8.89 7.03
C VAL A 315 -14.95 -9.40 8.01
N LEU A 316 -14.77 -9.07 9.29
CA LEU A 316 -15.76 -9.46 10.31
C LEU A 316 -17.11 -8.79 9.98
N PRO A 317 -18.23 -9.54 10.02
CA PRO A 317 -19.55 -9.02 9.65
C PRO A 317 -19.98 -7.82 10.48
N GLU A 318 -19.56 -7.75 11.75
CA GLU A 318 -19.91 -6.72 12.73
C GLU A 318 -19.21 -5.39 12.44
N ALA A 319 -18.12 -5.39 11.65
CA ALA A 319 -17.36 -4.19 11.34
C ALA A 319 -18.08 -3.31 10.32
N SER A 320 -18.79 -2.30 10.79
CA SER A 320 -19.38 -1.28 9.91
C SER A 320 -18.36 -0.17 9.61
N TRP A 321 -17.84 -0.15 8.38
CA TRP A 321 -16.93 0.91 7.94
C TRP A 321 -17.58 2.29 7.98
N LEU A 322 -18.87 2.38 7.71
CA LEU A 322 -19.62 3.63 7.80
C LEU A 322 -19.64 4.17 9.24
N ASN A 323 -19.93 3.32 10.21
CA ASN A 323 -19.94 3.72 11.62
C ASN A 323 -18.55 4.12 12.11
N LEU A 324 -17.51 3.36 11.73
CA LEU A 324 -16.12 3.69 12.07
C LEU A 324 -15.69 5.02 11.47
N ALA A 325 -16.13 5.33 10.24
CA ALA A 325 -15.82 6.60 9.58
C ALA A 325 -16.56 7.80 10.19
N SER A 326 -17.72 7.62 10.82
CA SER A 326 -18.62 8.73 11.15
C SER A 326 -18.85 9.00 12.63
N THR A 327 -19.41 8.04 13.35
CA THR A 327 -20.07 8.33 14.66
C THR A 327 -19.71 7.38 15.78
N ALA A 328 -19.17 6.20 15.49
CA ALA A 328 -18.89 5.21 16.52
C ALA A 328 -17.90 5.77 17.55
N LYS A 329 -18.27 5.76 18.83
CA LYS A 329 -17.32 6.00 19.91
C LYS A 329 -16.42 4.75 19.99
N VAL A 330 -15.15 4.90 19.67
CA VAL A 330 -14.19 3.81 19.69
C VAL A 330 -13.30 4.01 20.91
N GLU A 331 -13.28 3.03 21.80
CA GLU A 331 -12.44 3.05 22.99
C GLU A 331 -11.02 2.58 22.67
N ASP A 332 -10.89 1.66 21.72
CA ASP A 332 -9.60 1.15 21.27
C ASP A 332 -8.91 2.17 20.34
N ARG A 333 -7.87 2.81 20.87
CA ARG A 333 -7.05 3.80 20.13
C ARG A 333 -6.15 3.17 19.07
N ALA A 334 -5.95 1.87 19.07
CA ALA A 334 -5.27 1.17 18.00
C ALA A 334 -6.19 0.98 16.79
N LEU A 335 -7.50 0.82 17.03
CA LEU A 335 -8.49 0.72 15.97
C LEU A 335 -8.83 2.08 15.37
N ALA A 336 -9.15 3.08 16.20
CA ALA A 336 -9.54 4.40 15.69
C ALA A 336 -9.25 5.52 16.69
N ARG A 337 -8.93 6.72 16.16
CA ARG A 337 -8.68 7.92 16.94
C ARG A 337 -9.11 9.17 16.18
N ASP A 338 -9.74 10.11 16.88
CA ASP A 338 -9.96 11.47 16.40
C ASP A 338 -8.72 12.32 16.70
N VAL A 339 -8.10 12.86 15.67
CA VAL A 339 -6.84 13.61 15.75
C VAL A 339 -7.11 15.07 15.40
N SER A 340 -6.60 16.00 16.21
CA SER A 340 -6.78 17.42 15.99
C SER A 340 -6.04 17.91 14.74
N PHE A 341 -6.57 18.95 14.11
CA PHE A 341 -5.89 19.59 12.97
C PHE A 341 -4.53 20.18 13.37
N GLU A 342 -4.36 20.58 14.63
CA GLU A 342 -3.09 21.07 15.17
C GLU A 342 -2.04 19.95 15.17
N GLU A 343 -2.36 18.79 15.76
CA GLU A 343 -1.49 17.62 15.76
C GLU A 343 -1.12 17.17 14.35
N ILE A 344 -2.06 17.23 13.40
CA ILE A 344 -1.79 16.89 11.99
C ILE A 344 -0.81 17.89 11.35
N ARG A 345 -0.93 19.19 11.64
CA ARG A 345 0.00 20.20 11.14
C ARG A 345 1.40 20.04 11.72
N GLU A 346 1.52 19.78 13.01
CA GLU A 346 2.79 19.47 13.69
C GLU A 346 3.47 18.26 13.05
N ASN A 347 2.68 17.28 12.60
CA ASN A 347 3.14 16.11 11.84
C ASN A 347 3.27 16.36 10.32
N ASN A 348 3.46 17.59 9.87
CA ASN A 348 3.70 17.98 8.47
C ASN A 348 2.59 17.53 7.50
N LEU A 349 1.34 17.57 7.90
CA LEU A 349 0.19 17.13 7.10
C LEU A 349 0.31 15.67 6.61
N VAL A 350 0.97 14.81 7.38
CA VAL A 350 0.95 13.37 7.12
C VAL A 350 -0.43 12.83 7.49
N LEU A 351 -1.11 12.21 6.54
CA LEU A 351 -2.49 11.74 6.67
C LEU A 351 -2.56 10.21 6.56
N THR A 352 -1.73 9.51 7.33
CA THR A 352 -1.72 8.04 7.37
C THR A 352 -2.11 7.54 8.77
N PRO A 353 -3.02 6.54 8.89
CA PRO A 353 -3.51 6.07 10.18
C PRO A 353 -2.42 5.62 11.14
N ASN A 354 -1.44 4.87 10.68
CA ASN A 354 -0.34 4.37 11.52
C ASN A 354 0.49 5.47 12.21
N ARG A 355 0.39 6.72 11.75
CA ARG A 355 1.05 7.86 12.39
C ARG A 355 0.37 8.27 13.70
N TYR A 356 -0.93 8.02 13.82
CA TYR A 356 -1.77 8.57 14.88
C TYR A 356 -2.40 7.51 15.77
N LEU A 357 -2.52 6.27 15.27
CA LEU A 357 -3.10 5.17 16.04
C LEU A 357 -2.07 4.64 17.03
N SER A 358 -2.49 4.44 18.26
CA SER A 358 -1.62 3.92 19.30
C SER A 358 -1.66 2.40 19.29
N THR A 359 -0.49 1.80 19.05
CA THR A 359 -0.33 0.34 19.18
C THR A 359 -0.03 -0.10 20.62
N GLY A 360 -0.12 0.82 21.60
CA GLY A 360 0.38 0.62 22.95
C GLY A 360 1.91 0.74 23.08
N ALA A 361 2.62 0.61 21.95
CA ALA A 361 4.07 0.80 21.93
C ALA A 361 4.45 2.24 22.29
N ARG A 362 3.75 3.22 21.72
CA ARG A 362 3.97 4.63 22.01
C ARG A 362 3.79 4.97 23.48
N GLU A 363 2.71 4.48 24.09
CA GLU A 363 2.44 4.71 25.52
C GLU A 363 3.56 4.13 26.40
N ARG A 364 4.02 2.90 26.11
CA ARG A 364 5.14 2.28 26.84
C ARG A 364 6.46 3.06 26.65
N ILE A 365 6.70 3.60 25.46
CA ILE A 365 7.87 4.45 25.20
C ILE A 365 7.75 5.77 25.94
N ASP A 366 6.61 6.45 25.89
CA ASP A 366 6.38 7.70 26.61
C ASP A 366 6.55 7.51 28.15
N ASP A 367 6.07 6.37 28.70
CA ASP A 367 6.29 5.98 30.09
C ASP A 367 7.76 5.73 30.42
N LEU A 368 8.54 5.16 29.50
CA LEU A 368 9.98 4.98 29.64
C LEU A 368 10.69 6.33 29.61
N LEU A 369 10.41 7.15 28.60
CA LEU A 369 11.03 8.47 28.42
C LEU A 369 10.76 9.41 29.60
N ALA A 370 9.57 9.33 30.22
CA ALA A 370 9.22 10.13 31.40
C ALA A 370 10.08 9.82 32.64
N LYS A 371 10.78 8.68 32.67
CA LYS A 371 11.61 8.23 33.79
C LYS A 371 13.10 8.50 33.62
N HIS A 372 13.51 8.97 32.45
CA HIS A 372 14.92 9.18 32.11
C HIS A 372 15.17 10.58 31.56
N ASP A 373 16.42 11.02 31.60
CA ASP A 373 16.85 12.15 30.78
C ASP A 373 16.77 11.75 29.30
N VAL A 374 16.30 12.67 28.47
CA VAL A 374 15.98 12.38 27.06
C VAL A 374 16.67 13.41 26.16
N ALA A 375 17.21 12.96 25.04
CA ALA A 375 17.70 13.83 23.98
C ALA A 375 17.22 13.33 22.60
N PRO A 376 17.02 14.23 21.62
CA PRO A 376 16.75 13.82 20.25
C PRO A 376 17.97 13.14 19.64
N LEU A 377 17.75 12.16 18.77
CA LEU A 377 18.83 11.36 18.17
C LEU A 377 19.86 12.23 17.44
N GLU A 378 19.43 13.36 16.84
CA GLU A 378 20.34 14.27 16.13
C GLU A 378 21.37 14.95 17.02
N ASP A 379 21.12 15.09 18.32
CA ASP A 379 22.05 15.65 19.28
C ASP A 379 23.10 14.63 19.76
N LEU A 380 22.82 13.34 19.57
CA LEU A 380 23.64 12.24 20.10
C LEU A 380 24.57 11.62 19.06
N VAL A 381 24.20 11.70 17.76
CA VAL A 381 24.93 11.03 16.68
C VAL A 381 25.05 11.90 15.43
N GLY A 382 26.14 11.68 14.69
CA GLY A 382 26.26 12.16 13.31
C GLY A 382 25.56 11.21 12.35
N PHE A 383 24.77 11.76 11.43
CA PHE A 383 24.09 11.01 10.36
C PHE A 383 24.94 11.00 9.10
N ILE A 384 25.35 9.82 8.65
CA ILE A 384 26.07 9.65 7.38
C ILE A 384 25.14 8.90 6.42
N ARG A 385 24.66 9.63 5.40
CA ARG A 385 23.80 9.07 4.36
C ARG A 385 24.64 8.48 3.24
N PRO A 386 24.56 7.17 2.96
CA PRO A 386 25.31 6.55 1.89
C PRO A 386 24.94 7.12 0.52
N LEU A 387 25.95 7.40 -0.29
CA LEU A 387 25.80 7.79 -1.68
C LEU A 387 25.76 6.55 -2.57
N SER A 388 24.97 6.61 -3.65
CA SER A 388 25.03 5.58 -4.68
C SER A 388 26.35 5.70 -5.44
N ILE A 389 27.11 4.62 -5.47
CA ILE A 389 28.36 4.54 -6.22
C ILE A 389 28.20 3.44 -7.26
N SER A 390 28.27 3.81 -8.54
CA SER A 390 28.21 2.86 -9.64
C SER A 390 29.55 2.13 -9.80
N ALA A 391 29.51 0.85 -10.15
CA ALA A 391 30.68 0.07 -10.49
C ALA A 391 31.43 0.67 -11.70
N ASP A 392 32.74 0.44 -11.75
CA ASP A 392 33.60 0.70 -12.90
C ASP A 392 34.10 -0.65 -13.44
N GLU A 393 34.07 -0.84 -14.77
CA GLU A 393 34.48 -2.10 -15.42
C GLU A 393 35.96 -2.46 -15.09
N ASP A 394 36.83 -1.46 -15.03
CA ASP A 394 38.26 -1.63 -14.71
C ASP A 394 38.60 -1.31 -13.24
N GLY A 395 37.61 -1.30 -12.35
CA GLY A 395 37.79 -0.99 -10.94
C GLY A 395 38.71 -2.00 -10.23
N LYS A 396 39.77 -1.50 -9.56
CA LYS A 396 40.72 -2.33 -8.79
C LYS A 396 40.44 -2.35 -7.29
N LEU A 397 39.69 -1.36 -6.79
CA LEU A 397 39.35 -1.23 -5.38
C LEU A 397 37.91 -1.72 -5.16
N THR A 398 37.63 -2.26 -3.98
CA THR A 398 36.33 -2.87 -3.69
C THR A 398 35.62 -2.14 -2.55
N LEU A 399 34.35 -1.82 -2.77
CA LEU A 399 33.43 -1.42 -1.71
C LEU A 399 32.52 -2.60 -1.38
N LEU A 400 32.46 -3.02 -0.14
CA LEU A 400 31.47 -3.96 0.36
C LEU A 400 30.34 -3.15 0.98
N GLU A 401 29.15 -3.17 0.35
CA GLU A 401 27.99 -2.39 0.77
C GLU A 401 27.09 -3.21 1.70
N ALA A 402 27.07 -2.86 2.99
CA ALA A 402 26.22 -3.46 4.00
C ALA A 402 24.73 -3.16 3.71
N MET A 403 23.93 -4.21 3.70
CA MET A 403 22.50 -4.21 3.46
C MET A 403 21.75 -4.76 4.69
N PRO A 404 20.44 -4.52 4.86
CA PRO A 404 19.68 -5.11 5.96
C PRO A 404 19.77 -6.65 6.02
N ALA A 405 19.98 -7.32 4.89
CA ALA A 405 20.15 -8.77 4.81
C ALA A 405 21.49 -9.28 5.37
N ASP A 406 22.44 -8.40 5.63
CA ASP A 406 23.75 -8.74 6.19
C ASP A 406 23.77 -8.60 7.72
N ILE A 407 22.64 -8.22 8.35
CA ILE A 407 22.50 -8.15 9.81
C ILE A 407 22.46 -9.57 10.37
N GLY A 408 23.41 -9.88 11.23
CA GLY A 408 23.49 -11.18 11.92
C GLY A 408 22.52 -11.30 13.10
N PRO A 409 22.23 -12.53 13.54
CA PRO A 409 21.42 -12.77 14.73
C PRO A 409 22.08 -12.28 16.02
N ASP A 410 23.39 -12.08 15.99
CA ASP A 410 24.22 -11.53 17.06
C ASP A 410 24.09 -10.00 17.24
N GLY A 411 23.36 -9.34 16.33
CA GLY A 411 23.17 -7.89 16.34
C GLY A 411 24.31 -7.13 15.67
N PHE A 412 25.29 -7.81 15.11
CA PHE A 412 26.33 -7.19 14.30
C PHE A 412 26.02 -7.27 12.81
N ILE A 413 26.64 -6.33 12.06
CA ILE A 413 26.68 -6.45 10.61
C ILE A 413 27.77 -7.48 10.24
N GLY A 414 27.37 -8.53 9.55
CA GLY A 414 28.29 -9.50 9.00
C GLY A 414 29.05 -8.96 7.79
N GLU A 415 29.96 -9.76 7.22
CA GLU A 415 30.67 -9.36 5.99
C GLU A 415 29.65 -9.09 4.88
N PRO A 416 29.63 -7.83 4.34
CA PRO A 416 28.66 -7.47 3.34
C PRO A 416 28.85 -8.27 2.04
N LYS A 417 27.75 -8.83 1.53
CA LYS A 417 27.78 -9.70 0.33
C LYS A 417 27.82 -8.90 -0.98
N ARG A 418 27.41 -7.64 -0.94
CA ARG A 418 27.36 -6.78 -2.13
C ARG A 418 28.71 -6.12 -2.37
N ALA A 419 29.48 -6.60 -3.35
CA ALA A 419 30.74 -6.04 -3.77
C ALA A 419 30.57 -5.09 -4.97
N VAL A 420 31.12 -3.88 -4.89
CA VAL A 420 31.15 -2.89 -5.97
C VAL A 420 32.59 -2.56 -6.28
N ARG A 421 33.07 -2.89 -7.49
CA ARG A 421 34.41 -2.53 -7.94
C ARG A 421 34.44 -1.10 -8.45
N VAL A 422 35.43 -0.31 -8.01
CA VAL A 422 35.48 1.13 -8.28
C VAL A 422 36.89 1.63 -8.62
N SER A 423 36.95 2.73 -9.32
CA SER A 423 38.18 3.50 -9.55
C SER A 423 38.66 4.20 -8.27
N PRO A 424 39.94 4.61 -8.18
CA PRO A 424 40.47 5.33 -7.03
C PRO A 424 39.71 6.62 -6.70
N ALA A 425 39.20 7.33 -7.72
CA ALA A 425 38.41 8.54 -7.52
C ALA A 425 37.08 8.27 -6.80
N LYS A 426 36.34 7.23 -7.23
CA LYS A 426 35.10 6.80 -6.58
C LYS A 426 35.35 6.22 -5.19
N TYR A 427 36.45 5.48 -5.03
CA TYR A 427 36.86 4.95 -3.73
C TYR A 427 37.12 6.07 -2.72
N ASN A 428 37.88 7.10 -3.10
CA ASN A 428 38.13 8.26 -2.23
C ASN A 428 36.83 8.99 -1.85
N LYS A 429 35.86 9.06 -2.76
CA LYS A 429 34.52 9.59 -2.46
C LYS A 429 33.77 8.72 -1.47
N ALA A 430 33.93 7.39 -1.56
CA ALA A 430 33.31 6.43 -0.66
C ALA A 430 33.88 6.45 0.77
N ARG A 431 35.11 6.90 0.96
CA ARG A 431 35.77 6.96 2.30
C ARG A 431 34.96 7.76 3.32
N ASN A 432 34.20 8.75 2.89
CA ASN A 432 33.35 9.55 3.79
C ASN A 432 32.17 8.74 4.38
N GLN A 433 31.82 7.62 3.75
CA GLN A 433 30.76 6.71 4.19
C GLN A 433 31.30 5.33 4.60
N ARG A 434 32.60 5.24 4.87
CA ARG A 434 33.22 4.03 5.40
C ARG A 434 32.68 3.71 6.78
N LEU A 435 32.34 2.45 7.02
CA LEU A 435 32.00 1.96 8.34
C LEU A 435 33.22 1.98 9.24
N VAL A 436 33.01 2.27 10.50
CA VAL A 436 34.02 2.16 11.56
C VAL A 436 33.44 1.37 12.72
N PRO A 437 34.28 0.63 13.48
CA PRO A 437 33.81 -0.08 14.66
C PRO A 437 33.03 0.83 15.61
N GLY A 438 31.89 0.32 16.10
CA GLY A 438 30.99 1.07 16.97
C GLY A 438 30.02 2.02 16.24
N ASP A 439 30.00 2.08 14.91
CA ASP A 439 28.87 2.68 14.19
C ASP A 439 27.60 1.84 14.42
N VAL A 440 26.46 2.49 14.54
CA VAL A 440 25.14 1.85 14.53
C VAL A 440 24.52 2.05 13.15
N LEU A 441 24.16 0.97 12.49
CA LEU A 441 23.45 1.01 11.21
C LEU A 441 21.96 0.88 11.45
N ILE A 442 21.15 1.69 10.78
CA ILE A 442 19.69 1.56 10.79
C ILE A 442 19.13 1.52 9.37
N ALA A 443 18.26 0.56 9.10
CA ALA A 443 17.56 0.49 7.82
C ALA A 443 16.51 1.61 7.74
N VAL A 444 16.63 2.47 6.73
CA VAL A 444 15.72 3.60 6.49
C VAL A 444 14.79 3.36 5.30
N LYS A 445 14.99 2.25 4.57
CA LYS A 445 14.14 1.81 3.44
C LYS A 445 14.01 0.30 3.43
N GLY A 446 12.83 -0.19 3.03
CA GLY A 446 12.52 -1.62 3.00
C GLY A 446 12.16 -2.12 4.39
N THR A 447 13.02 -2.88 5.04
CA THR A 447 12.86 -3.35 6.43
C THR A 447 13.19 -2.23 7.42
N VAL A 448 12.40 -1.14 7.38
CA VAL A 448 12.63 0.06 8.20
C VAL A 448 12.75 -0.31 9.68
N GLY A 449 13.76 0.27 10.32
CA GLY A 449 14.03 0.09 11.74
C GLY A 449 15.06 -1.01 12.05
N SER A 450 15.32 -1.97 11.17
CA SER A 450 16.35 -2.98 11.43
C SER A 450 17.69 -2.33 11.74
N VAL A 451 18.31 -2.70 12.86
CA VAL A 451 19.56 -2.10 13.38
C VAL A 451 20.67 -3.13 13.54
N ALA A 452 21.89 -2.68 13.38
CA ALA A 452 23.08 -3.48 13.65
C ALA A 452 24.22 -2.63 14.19
N LEU A 453 25.11 -3.24 14.98
CA LEU A 453 26.40 -2.69 15.34
C LEU A 453 27.45 -3.05 14.28
N VAL A 454 28.39 -2.15 14.04
CA VAL A 454 29.58 -2.46 13.25
C VAL A 454 30.63 -3.09 14.18
N PRO A 455 31.07 -4.34 13.89
CA PRO A 455 32.00 -5.07 14.78
C PRO A 455 33.43 -4.53 14.70
N GLU A 456 34.26 -4.94 15.64
CA GLU A 456 35.71 -4.80 15.55
C GLU A 456 36.28 -5.71 14.44
N GLY A 457 37.45 -5.40 13.93
CA GLY A 457 38.16 -6.23 12.95
C GLY A 457 37.71 -6.06 11.50
N ILE A 458 36.88 -5.08 11.20
CA ILE A 458 36.56 -4.72 9.80
C ILE A 458 37.79 -4.12 9.09
N PRO A 459 37.85 -4.11 7.73
CA PRO A 459 39.01 -3.59 6.98
C PRO A 459 39.37 -2.16 7.34
N GLU A 460 40.68 -1.90 7.46
CA GLU A 460 41.21 -0.58 7.77
C GLU A 460 40.98 0.44 6.64
N GLU A 461 41.17 1.73 6.95
CA GLU A 461 40.92 2.85 6.02
C GLU A 461 41.75 2.78 4.72
N ASN A 462 42.95 2.20 4.77
CA ASN A 462 43.87 2.11 3.64
C ASN A 462 43.84 0.74 2.93
N ALA A 463 42.93 -0.15 3.29
CA ALA A 463 42.77 -1.45 2.64
C ALA A 463 42.25 -1.28 1.19
N GLU A 464 42.56 -2.24 0.32
CA GLU A 464 41.99 -2.27 -1.05
C GLU A 464 40.48 -2.50 -1.04
N THR A 465 39.95 -3.03 0.05
CA THR A 465 38.53 -3.27 0.31
C THR A 465 38.13 -2.53 1.58
N ILE A 466 37.06 -1.75 1.51
CA ILE A 466 36.42 -1.10 2.68
C ILE A 466 34.94 -1.47 2.77
N TRP A 467 34.43 -1.49 3.99
CA TRP A 467 33.01 -1.62 4.21
C TRP A 467 32.32 -0.25 4.16
N THR A 468 31.20 -0.20 3.46
CA THR A 468 30.32 0.97 3.38
C THR A 468 28.88 0.52 3.63
N ALA A 469 27.93 1.44 3.70
CA ALA A 469 26.51 1.09 3.79
C ALA A 469 25.80 1.31 2.45
N GLY A 470 24.84 0.44 2.13
CA GLY A 470 23.95 0.60 0.99
C GLY A 470 22.93 1.73 1.23
N GLN A 471 22.26 2.19 0.15
CA GLN A 471 21.30 3.31 0.20
C GLN A 471 20.05 3.07 1.06
N SER A 472 19.77 1.83 1.42
CA SER A 472 18.67 1.46 2.34
C SER A 472 19.03 1.64 3.81
N MET A 473 20.30 1.86 4.12
CA MET A 473 20.83 2.01 5.46
C MET A 473 21.23 3.47 5.75
N MET A 474 21.26 3.83 7.02
CA MET A 474 21.84 5.07 7.54
C MET A 474 22.91 4.70 8.55
N ILE A 475 24.05 5.40 8.53
CA ILE A 475 25.10 5.22 9.51
C ILE A 475 24.90 6.27 10.61
N LEU A 476 24.74 5.81 11.83
CA LEU A 476 24.64 6.61 13.04
C LEU A 476 25.98 6.48 13.79
N ARG A 477 26.77 7.54 13.75
CA ARG A 477 28.09 7.59 14.39
C ARG A 477 28.04 8.43 15.64
N ALA A 478 28.45 7.88 16.78
CA ALA A 478 28.43 8.60 18.05
C ALA A 478 29.18 9.94 17.95
N ALA A 479 28.59 11.00 18.50
CA ALA A 479 29.19 12.31 18.54
C ALA A 479 30.45 12.28 19.44
N ARG A 480 31.51 13.04 19.06
CA ARG A 480 32.77 13.08 19.82
C ARG A 480 32.62 13.68 21.22
N ARG A 481 31.59 14.50 21.47
CA ARG A 481 31.23 15.06 22.78
C ARG A 481 29.75 14.94 23.00
N GLY A 482 29.35 14.37 24.15
CA GLY A 482 27.95 14.23 24.53
C GLY A 482 27.18 13.15 23.76
N GLY A 483 27.88 12.27 22.99
CA GLY A 483 27.25 11.15 22.28
C GLY A 483 26.85 10.04 23.23
N ILE A 484 25.90 9.24 22.81
CA ILE A 484 25.45 8.02 23.49
C ILE A 484 26.42 6.87 23.19
N ALA A 485 26.61 5.93 24.13
CA ALA A 485 27.33 4.69 23.85
C ALA A 485 26.61 3.89 22.73
N ALA A 486 27.40 3.41 21.76
CA ALA A 486 26.85 2.68 20.60
C ALA A 486 25.96 1.49 21.00
N LEU A 487 26.40 0.74 22.03
CA LEU A 487 25.62 -0.39 22.56
C LEU A 487 24.27 0.06 23.14
N ALA A 488 24.24 1.16 23.90
CA ALA A 488 22.98 1.65 24.48
C ALA A 488 22.01 2.13 23.38
N LEU A 489 22.53 2.80 22.36
CA LEU A 489 21.73 3.19 21.21
C LEU A 489 21.20 1.97 20.45
N TYR A 490 22.04 0.96 20.21
CA TYR A 490 21.66 -0.29 19.58
C TYR A 490 20.56 -1.00 20.38
N GLU A 491 20.75 -1.19 21.67
CA GLU A 491 19.78 -1.87 22.55
C GLU A 491 18.41 -1.17 22.56
N TYR A 492 18.41 0.15 22.66
CA TYR A 492 17.18 0.93 22.58
C TYR A 492 16.49 0.81 21.22
N LEU A 493 17.23 1.03 20.13
CA LEU A 493 16.67 0.97 18.78
C LEU A 493 16.26 -0.45 18.37
N SER A 494 16.84 -1.50 18.94
CA SER A 494 16.49 -2.90 18.65
C SER A 494 15.33 -3.44 19.49
N ASP A 495 14.90 -2.71 20.53
CA ASP A 495 13.75 -3.13 21.34
C ASP A 495 12.49 -3.27 20.48
N PRO A 496 11.73 -4.38 20.59
CA PRO A 496 10.55 -4.62 19.78
C PRO A 496 9.52 -3.49 19.84
N THR A 497 9.34 -2.86 21.00
CA THR A 497 8.41 -1.73 21.18
C THR A 497 8.90 -0.49 20.44
N VAL A 498 10.20 -0.22 20.49
CA VAL A 498 10.82 0.90 19.77
C VAL A 498 10.81 0.65 18.25
N GLN A 499 11.03 -0.60 17.83
CA GLN A 499 10.91 -1.03 16.44
C GLN A 499 9.50 -0.81 15.91
N GLU A 500 8.48 -1.18 16.65
CA GLU A 500 7.09 -0.93 16.31
C GLU A 500 6.81 0.57 16.15
N HIS A 501 7.32 1.39 17.05
CA HIS A 501 7.22 2.86 16.93
C HIS A 501 7.94 3.39 15.70
N ILE A 502 9.18 2.99 15.42
CA ILE A 502 9.94 3.39 14.24
C ILE A 502 9.19 3.00 12.96
N GLN A 503 8.62 1.80 12.91
CA GLN A 503 7.82 1.33 11.78
C GLN A 503 6.53 2.15 11.61
N SER A 504 5.90 2.61 12.70
CA SER A 504 4.73 3.51 12.63
C SER A 504 5.06 4.88 12.04
N LEU A 505 6.32 5.34 12.15
CA LEU A 505 6.81 6.58 11.53
C LEU A 505 7.14 6.40 10.05
N ALA A 506 7.27 5.15 9.58
CA ALA A 506 7.58 4.86 8.19
C ALA A 506 6.37 5.05 7.28
N GLY A 507 6.61 5.50 6.06
CA GLY A 507 5.62 5.62 5.00
C GLY A 507 6.10 4.96 3.72
N GLY A 508 5.19 4.63 2.83
CA GLY A 508 5.49 4.06 1.51
C GLY A 508 4.52 2.95 1.12
N ALA A 509 4.02 2.99 -0.13
CA ALA A 509 3.05 2.01 -0.62
C ALA A 509 3.69 0.68 -1.05
N VAL A 510 4.90 0.71 -1.60
CA VAL A 510 5.62 -0.47 -2.12
C VAL A 510 6.89 -0.72 -1.32
N ILE A 511 7.64 0.35 -1.04
CA ILE A 511 8.85 0.29 -0.23
C ILE A 511 8.66 1.28 0.92
N GLN A 512 8.57 0.76 2.14
CA GLN A 512 8.51 1.59 3.33
C GLN A 512 9.81 2.39 3.49
N SER A 513 9.69 3.63 3.96
CA SER A 513 10.83 4.47 4.29
C SER A 513 10.50 5.44 5.42
N ILE A 514 11.47 5.68 6.31
CA ILE A 514 11.34 6.69 7.36
C ILE A 514 11.91 8.02 6.88
N GLY A 515 11.22 9.12 7.21
CA GLY A 515 11.68 10.48 6.92
C GLY A 515 12.90 10.84 7.77
N MET A 516 13.87 11.56 7.17
CA MET A 516 15.06 12.02 7.91
C MET A 516 14.69 12.89 9.12
N LYS A 517 13.66 13.72 9.01
CA LYS A 517 13.18 14.57 10.10
C LYS A 517 12.67 13.73 11.27
N ASP A 518 11.87 12.69 10.96
CA ASP A 518 11.29 11.80 11.98
C ASP A 518 12.39 10.99 12.68
N LEU A 519 13.35 10.46 11.90
CA LEU A 519 14.48 9.72 12.47
C LEU A 519 15.34 10.60 13.39
N LYS A 520 15.64 11.82 12.99
CA LYS A 520 16.43 12.80 13.75
C LYS A 520 15.75 13.23 15.05
N ALA A 521 14.44 13.41 15.01
CA ALA A 521 13.62 13.82 16.15
C ALA A 521 13.29 12.68 17.12
N LEU A 522 13.73 11.43 16.83
CA LEU A 522 13.47 10.29 17.70
C LEU A 522 14.05 10.55 19.09
N ALA A 523 13.19 10.46 20.11
CA ALA A 523 13.59 10.67 21.50
C ALA A 523 14.35 9.45 22.04
N ILE A 524 15.54 9.66 22.58
CA ILE A 524 16.43 8.63 23.09
C ILE A 524 16.63 8.82 24.58
N PRO A 525 16.30 7.82 25.43
CA PRO A 525 16.60 7.89 26.86
C PRO A 525 18.10 7.75 27.07
N LEU A 526 18.65 8.55 27.98
CA LEU A 526 20.07 8.53 28.33
C LEU A 526 20.28 7.62 29.55
N PRO A 527 20.96 6.45 29.37
CA PRO A 527 21.19 5.54 30.47
C PRO A 527 22.26 6.08 31.43
N ASP A 528 22.06 5.87 32.73
CA ASP A 528 23.08 6.11 33.73
C ASP A 528 24.21 5.06 33.66
N PRO A 529 25.36 5.29 34.35
CA PRO A 529 26.49 4.35 34.31
C PRO A 529 26.18 2.94 34.81
N GLY A 530 25.23 2.81 35.74
CA GLY A 530 24.78 1.50 36.24
C GLY A 530 24.04 0.73 35.17
N THR A 531 23.08 1.38 34.52
CA THR A 531 22.32 0.84 33.39
C THR A 531 23.24 0.46 32.22
N LEU A 532 24.27 1.26 31.90
CA LEU A 532 25.26 0.89 30.87
C LEU A 532 26.01 -0.39 31.21
N THR A 533 26.38 -0.58 32.48
CA THR A 533 27.06 -1.80 32.92
C THR A 533 26.14 -3.02 32.82
N GLU A 534 24.86 -2.87 33.11
CA GLU A 534 23.87 -3.94 32.97
C GLU A 534 23.62 -4.32 31.51
N LEU A 535 23.50 -3.31 30.63
CA LEU A 535 23.40 -3.51 29.18
C LEU A 535 24.59 -4.29 28.62
N GLN A 536 25.81 -3.90 29.01
CA GLN A 536 27.03 -4.58 28.58
C GLN A 536 27.03 -6.06 28.99
N ARG A 537 26.73 -6.35 30.25
CA ARG A 537 26.67 -7.73 30.75
C ARG A 537 25.54 -8.54 30.09
N GLY A 538 24.42 -7.89 29.82
CA GLY A 538 23.29 -8.52 29.13
C GLY A 538 23.63 -8.87 27.69
N PHE A 539 24.31 -7.97 26.98
CA PHE A 539 24.78 -8.18 25.63
C PHE A 539 25.80 -9.33 25.55
N GLU A 540 26.85 -9.31 26.38
CA GLU A 540 27.86 -10.37 26.44
C GLU A 540 27.22 -11.74 26.70
N ARG A 541 26.29 -11.82 27.63
CA ARG A 541 25.56 -13.08 27.90
C ARG A 541 24.78 -13.59 26.69
N ARG A 542 24.16 -12.68 25.90
CA ARG A 542 23.48 -13.07 24.66
C ARG A 542 24.46 -13.57 23.60
N GLN A 543 25.63 -12.97 23.49
CA GLN A 543 26.70 -13.45 22.59
C GLN A 543 27.16 -14.87 22.97
N ASP A 544 27.36 -15.14 24.26
CA ASP A 544 27.71 -16.49 24.75
C ASP A 544 26.63 -17.52 24.40
N ILE A 545 25.35 -17.16 24.55
CA ILE A 545 24.22 -18.03 24.20
C ILE A 545 24.19 -18.30 22.70
N LEU A 546 24.41 -17.28 21.86
CA LEU A 546 24.42 -17.42 20.40
C LEU A 546 25.55 -18.34 19.96
N THR A 547 26.75 -18.20 20.52
CA THR A 547 27.89 -19.11 20.26
C THR A 547 27.52 -20.55 20.63
N GLN A 548 26.87 -20.79 21.77
CA GLN A 548 26.40 -22.12 22.14
C GLN A 548 25.36 -22.69 21.16
N ILE A 549 24.47 -21.84 20.64
CA ILE A 549 23.47 -22.23 19.62
C ILE A 549 24.16 -22.65 18.33
N GLU A 550 25.17 -21.91 17.86
CA GLU A 550 25.95 -22.23 16.67
C GLU A 550 26.69 -23.56 16.83
N ASP A 551 27.33 -23.77 17.98
CA ASP A 551 28.00 -25.03 18.29
C ASP A 551 27.04 -26.23 18.29
N LEU A 552 25.84 -26.07 18.89
CA LEU A 552 24.82 -27.11 18.88
C LEU A 552 24.25 -27.38 17.49
N GLN A 553 24.07 -26.35 16.67
CA GLN A 553 23.64 -26.49 15.27
C GLN A 553 24.66 -27.25 14.45
N LYS A 554 25.94 -26.92 14.61
CA LYS A 554 27.05 -27.64 13.96
C LYS A 554 27.11 -29.11 14.38
N GLN A 555 26.97 -29.41 15.69
CA GLN A 555 26.91 -30.77 16.19
C GLN A 555 25.73 -31.56 15.59
N LEU A 556 24.57 -30.91 15.45
CA LEU A 556 23.38 -31.48 14.81
C LEU A 556 23.60 -31.79 13.33
N GLU A 557 24.30 -30.92 12.61
CA GLU A 557 24.65 -31.11 11.20
C GLU A 557 25.67 -32.25 11.06
N ASP A 558 26.67 -32.29 11.91
CA ASP A 558 27.68 -33.36 11.93
C ASP A 558 27.06 -34.74 12.24
N ASP A 559 26.16 -34.81 13.21
CA ASP A 559 25.43 -36.04 13.54
C ASP A 559 24.55 -36.50 12.37
N ARG A 560 23.82 -35.58 11.74
CA ARG A 560 23.04 -35.90 10.53
C ARG A 560 23.93 -36.39 9.39
N ALA A 561 25.07 -35.75 9.19
CA ALA A 561 26.02 -36.14 8.15
C ALA A 561 26.64 -37.54 8.37
N ALA A 562 26.73 -37.96 9.63
CA ALA A 562 27.25 -39.29 10.01
C ALA A 562 26.22 -40.43 9.83
N CYS A 563 24.91 -40.09 9.77
CA CYS A 563 23.83 -41.07 9.67
C CYS A 563 23.45 -41.41 8.21
N TRP A 564 22.89 -42.63 8.01
CA TRP A 564 22.27 -43.01 6.74
C TRP A 564 20.98 -42.23 6.51
N PRO A 565 20.66 -41.77 5.28
CA PRO A 565 21.40 -41.95 4.02
C PRO A 565 22.46 -40.88 3.71
N HIS A 566 22.57 -39.83 4.53
CA HIS A 566 23.45 -38.67 4.25
C HIS A 566 24.92 -39.07 4.11
N ARG A 567 25.38 -40.03 4.93
CA ARG A 567 26.76 -40.56 4.87
C ARG A 567 27.10 -41.20 3.53
N GLU A 568 26.12 -41.87 2.88
CA GLU A 568 26.33 -42.56 1.61
C GLU A 568 26.08 -41.65 0.39
N LEU A 569 25.42 -40.50 0.58
CA LEU A 569 25.10 -39.54 -0.47
C LEU A 569 26.16 -38.42 -0.60
N LYS A 570 27.14 -38.35 0.31
CA LYS A 570 28.27 -37.42 0.14
C LYS A 570 29.12 -37.86 -1.08
N PRO A 571 29.44 -36.92 -2.01
CA PRO A 571 30.42 -37.21 -3.05
C PRO A 571 31.73 -37.65 -2.37
N SER A 572 32.31 -38.77 -2.83
CA SER A 572 33.69 -39.12 -2.48
C SER A 572 34.61 -38.00 -2.96
N GLU A 573 35.38 -37.39 -2.05
CA GLU A 573 36.41 -36.40 -2.35
C GLU A 573 37.40 -36.86 -3.43
#